data_3c617124a9c8fedd848b4d45d192ebcf
#
_entry.id   3c617124a9c8fedd848b4d45d192ebcf
#
_cell.length_a   1.000
_cell.length_b   1.000
_cell.length_c   1.000
_cell.angle_alpha   90.00
_cell.angle_beta   90.00
_cell.angle_gamma   90.00
#
_symmetry.space_group_name_H-M   'P 1'
#
loop_
_entity.id
_entity.type
_entity.pdbx_description
1 polymer ?
#
loop_
_entity_poly.entity_id
_entity_poly.type
_entity_poly.pdbx_seq_one_letter_code
_entity_poly.pdbx_strand_id
1 'polypeptide(L)'
;MIRTIYRVSKKLVNLFGNQEKSEAKEIIFIEYPKEGLWVPGYVTNKVGEMLVIYVPTSPNPTSGFTIVVHRSKVVKSSMDIEAVTSFIVSVGVDLHQKEELEKLGDLTTRVP
;
A
#
# COMPACT_ATOMS: atom_id res chain seq x y z
N MET A 1 -21.51 2.50 -0.13
CA MET A 1 -20.17 1.90 -0.01
C MET A 1 -19.36 2.05 -1.30
N ILE A 2 -19.90 1.57 -2.40
CA ILE A 2 -19.17 1.66 -3.67
C ILE A 2 -18.87 3.10 -4.06
N ARG A 3 -19.81 3.98 -3.85
CA ARG A 3 -19.58 5.39 -4.14
C ARG A 3 -18.43 5.99 -3.35
N THR A 4 -18.38 5.64 -2.07
CA THR A 4 -17.32 6.16 -1.21
C THR A 4 -15.97 5.69 -1.69
N ILE A 5 -15.87 4.40 -2.04
CA ILE A 5 -14.62 3.84 -2.53
C ILE A 5 -14.19 4.52 -3.81
N TYR A 6 -15.14 4.70 -4.73
CA TYR A 6 -14.84 5.34 -5.99
C TYR A 6 -14.34 6.78 -5.79
N ARG A 7 -15.02 7.52 -4.91
CA ARG A 7 -14.67 8.89 -4.66
C ARG A 7 -13.28 9.01 -4.05
N VAL A 8 -12.99 8.15 -3.08
CA VAL A 8 -11.69 8.17 -2.43
C VAL A 8 -10.60 7.75 -3.40
N SER A 9 -10.86 6.72 -4.21
CA SER A 9 -9.90 6.28 -5.21
C SER A 9 -9.57 7.41 -6.18
N LYS A 10 -10.59 8.14 -6.61
CA LYS A 10 -10.39 9.24 -7.52
C LYS A 10 -9.55 10.34 -6.89
N LYS A 11 -9.79 10.60 -5.61
CA LYS A 11 -9.00 11.57 -4.88
C LYS A 11 -7.53 11.18 -4.83
N LEU A 12 -7.28 9.90 -4.54
CA LEU A 12 -5.91 9.42 -4.48
C LEU A 12 -5.24 9.49 -5.84
N VAL A 13 -5.98 9.12 -6.89
CA VAL A 13 -5.43 9.22 -8.24
C VAL A 13 -5.08 10.65 -8.56
N ASN A 14 -5.91 11.60 -8.15
CA ASN A 14 -5.63 13.01 -8.39
C ASN A 14 -4.40 13.48 -7.64
N LEU A 15 -4.21 12.99 -6.41
CA LEU A 15 -3.02 13.33 -5.64
C LEU A 15 -1.75 12.89 -6.36
N PHE A 16 -1.80 11.71 -6.97
CA PHE A 16 -0.64 11.13 -7.64
C PHE A 16 -0.67 11.35 -9.14
N GLY A 17 -1.66 12.07 -9.63
CA GLY A 17 -1.93 12.11 -11.06
C GLY A 17 -0.89 12.81 -11.90
N ASN A 18 -0.10 13.67 -11.30
CA ASN A 18 0.97 14.35 -12.01
C ASN A 18 2.26 13.56 -12.03
N GLN A 19 2.26 12.38 -11.38
CA GLN A 19 3.40 11.51 -11.39
C GLN A 19 3.46 10.74 -12.70
N GLU A 20 4.61 10.14 -12.97
CA GLU A 20 4.71 9.22 -14.08
C GLU A 20 3.70 8.10 -13.91
N LYS A 21 2.95 7.85 -14.96
CA LYS A 21 1.79 6.98 -14.85
C LYS A 21 2.12 5.60 -14.34
N SER A 22 3.21 5.02 -14.81
CA SER A 22 3.54 3.66 -14.46
C SER A 22 4.03 3.55 -13.02
N GLU A 23 4.64 4.59 -12.50
CA GLU A 23 5.28 4.52 -11.19
C GLU A 23 4.34 4.87 -10.06
N ALA A 24 3.41 5.76 -10.33
CA ALA A 24 2.51 6.25 -9.28
C ALA A 24 1.49 5.21 -8.84
N LYS A 25 1.50 4.03 -9.47
CA LYS A 25 0.46 3.04 -9.20
C LYS A 25 0.98 1.77 -8.57
N GLU A 26 2.23 1.77 -8.19
CA GLU A 26 2.79 0.58 -7.59
C GLU A 26 2.39 0.49 -6.13
N ILE A 27 1.84 -0.67 -5.76
CA ILE A 27 1.43 -0.95 -4.39
C ILE A 27 2.39 -2.00 -3.83
N ILE A 28 2.79 -1.80 -2.59
CA ILE A 28 3.70 -2.72 -1.92
C ILE A 28 3.19 -2.98 -0.51
N PHE A 29 3.76 -4.03 0.11
CA PHE A 29 3.62 -4.25 1.54
C PHE A 29 4.95 -3.98 2.20
N ILE A 30 4.90 -3.43 3.41
CA ILE A 30 6.10 -3.15 4.18
C ILE A 30 5.82 -3.43 5.64
N GLU A 31 6.84 -3.89 6.35
CA GLU A 31 6.73 -4.08 7.79
C GLU A 31 6.82 -2.72 8.48
N TYR A 32 5.74 -2.27 9.04
CA TYR A 32 5.64 -0.96 9.64
C TYR A 32 4.49 -0.97 10.64
N PRO A 33 4.68 -0.41 11.83
CA PRO A 33 5.84 0.34 12.31
C PRO A 33 6.99 -0.54 12.83
N LYS A 34 6.83 -1.85 12.82
CA LYS A 34 7.89 -2.73 13.27
C LYS A 34 7.76 -4.09 12.61
N GLU A 35 8.78 -4.90 12.81
CA GLU A 35 8.78 -6.25 12.24
C GLU A 35 7.57 -7.04 12.69
N GLY A 36 7.04 -7.82 11.76
CA GLY A 36 5.89 -8.66 12.04
C GLY A 36 4.57 -8.02 11.74
N LEU A 37 4.56 -6.70 11.52
CA LEU A 37 3.34 -5.98 11.18
C LEU A 37 3.46 -5.49 9.74
N TRP A 38 2.54 -5.92 8.89
CA TRP A 38 2.58 -5.59 7.47
C TRP A 38 1.47 -4.61 7.13
N VAL A 39 1.81 -3.59 6.35
CA VAL A 39 0.82 -2.61 5.89
C VAL A 39 1.02 -2.39 4.40
N PRO A 40 -0.05 -2.09 3.67
CA PRO A 40 0.08 -1.73 2.27
C PRO A 40 0.47 -0.27 2.14
N GLY A 41 1.19 0.05 1.07
CA GLY A 41 1.58 1.40 0.81
C GLY A 41 1.68 1.68 -0.67
N TYR A 42 1.67 2.95 -1.02
CA TYR A 42 1.77 3.41 -2.39
C TYR A 42 3.17 3.95 -2.61
N VAL A 43 3.83 3.49 -3.66
CA VAL A 43 5.13 4.06 -4.03
C VAL A 43 4.87 5.38 -4.73
N THR A 44 5.30 6.47 -4.11
CA THR A 44 5.06 7.79 -4.68
C THR A 44 6.29 8.38 -5.33
N ASN A 45 7.47 7.84 -5.02
CA ASN A 45 8.70 8.35 -5.62
C ASN A 45 9.79 7.31 -5.49
N LYS A 46 10.77 7.41 -6.36
CA LYS A 46 11.94 6.52 -6.34
C LYS A 46 13.18 7.36 -6.54
N VAL A 47 14.16 7.17 -5.67
CA VAL A 47 15.44 7.89 -5.77
C VAL A 47 16.54 6.85 -5.54
N GLY A 48 17.17 6.43 -6.63
CA GLY A 48 18.17 5.37 -6.52
C GLY A 48 17.55 4.10 -5.99
N GLU A 49 18.09 3.59 -4.91
CA GLU A 49 17.58 2.38 -4.27
C GLU A 49 16.52 2.68 -3.22
N MET A 50 16.23 3.95 -3.00
CA MET A 50 15.28 4.33 -1.96
C MET A 50 13.92 4.58 -2.55
N LEU A 51 12.89 4.20 -1.81
CA LEU A 51 11.50 4.41 -2.20
C LEU A 51 10.84 5.32 -1.20
N VAL A 52 10.01 6.23 -1.71
CA VAL A 52 9.14 7.04 -0.87
C VAL A 52 7.77 6.37 -0.90
N ILE A 53 7.27 6.03 0.26
CA ILE A 53 6.04 5.26 0.41
C ILE A 53 5.02 6.06 1.19
N TYR A 54 3.80 6.10 0.69
CA TYR A 54 2.67 6.65 1.42
C TYR A 54 1.91 5.49 2.06
N VAL A 55 1.83 5.49 3.38
CA VAL A 55 1.11 4.46 4.13
C VAL A 55 -0.21 5.04 4.58
N PRO A 56 -1.33 4.62 3.98
CA PRO A 56 -2.64 5.20 4.33
C PRO A 56 -3.15 4.67 5.65
N THR A 57 -4.02 5.44 6.28
CA THR A 57 -4.69 5.02 7.50
C THR A 57 -6.11 4.55 7.18
N SER A 58 -6.68 3.77 8.08
CA SER A 58 -8.05 3.30 7.97
C SER A 58 -8.95 4.09 8.89
N PRO A 59 -10.17 4.32 8.51
CA PRO A 59 -10.82 4.02 7.24
C PRO A 59 -10.66 5.13 6.21
N ASN A 60 -9.88 6.15 6.51
CA ASN A 60 -9.73 7.32 5.63
C ASN A 60 -8.34 7.31 5.02
N PRO A 61 -8.20 6.77 3.78
CA PRO A 61 -6.88 6.67 3.14
C PRO A 61 -6.35 7.99 2.59
N THR A 62 -7.06 9.09 2.79
CA THR A 62 -6.53 10.39 2.40
C THR A 62 -5.60 10.97 3.43
N SER A 63 -5.43 10.31 4.57
CA SER A 63 -4.41 10.67 5.55
C SER A 63 -3.55 9.45 5.80
N GLY A 64 -2.34 9.68 6.31
CA GLY A 64 -1.42 8.59 6.55
C GLY A 64 -0.02 9.09 6.82
N PHE A 65 0.96 8.24 6.56
CA PHE A 65 2.36 8.52 6.84
C PHE A 65 3.18 8.46 5.56
N THR A 66 4.21 9.27 5.51
CA THR A 66 5.18 9.23 4.43
C THR A 66 6.48 8.66 5.00
N ILE A 67 6.95 7.57 4.43
CA ILE A 67 8.18 6.95 4.89
C ILE A 67 9.13 6.78 3.73
N VAL A 68 10.42 6.66 4.04
CA VAL A 68 11.46 6.46 3.03
C VAL A 68 12.20 5.20 3.42
N VAL A 69 12.24 4.22 2.52
CA VAL A 69 12.84 2.92 2.83
C VAL A 69 13.63 2.43 1.64
N HIS A 70 14.56 1.52 1.90
CA HIS A 70 15.29 0.84 0.85
C HIS A 70 14.37 -0.15 0.16
N ARG A 71 14.51 -0.29 -1.14
CA ARG A 71 13.61 -1.14 -1.92
C ARG A 71 13.65 -2.61 -1.50
N SER A 72 14.71 -3.02 -0.84
CA SER A 72 14.82 -4.41 -0.37
C SER A 72 13.87 -4.71 0.79
N LYS A 73 13.27 -3.69 1.36
CA LYS A 73 12.38 -3.86 2.51
C LYS A 73 10.90 -3.96 2.15
N VAL A 74 10.58 -3.94 0.87
CA VAL A 74 9.18 -3.96 0.44
C VAL A 74 8.90 -5.23 -0.34
N VAL A 75 7.63 -5.63 -0.34
CA VAL A 75 7.16 -6.78 -1.11
C VAL A 75 6.07 -6.25 -2.04
N LYS A 76 6.22 -6.52 -3.32
CA LYS A 76 5.26 -6.04 -4.31
C LYS A 76 3.91 -6.72 -4.12
N SER A 77 2.85 -5.95 -4.33
CA SER A 77 1.50 -6.45 -4.28
C SER A 77 0.88 -6.40 -5.67
N SER A 78 -0.08 -7.28 -5.92
CA SER A 78 -0.83 -7.25 -7.16
C SER A 78 -2.02 -6.30 -7.09
N MET A 79 -2.25 -5.69 -5.92
CA MET A 79 -3.37 -4.75 -5.78
C MET A 79 -3.13 -3.49 -6.60
N ASP A 80 -4.21 -2.98 -7.18
CA ASP A 80 -4.19 -1.65 -7.77
C ASP A 80 -4.72 -0.65 -6.73
N ILE A 81 -4.78 0.62 -7.12
CA ILE A 81 -5.21 1.66 -6.18
C ILE A 81 -6.62 1.39 -5.68
N GLU A 82 -7.48 0.91 -6.57
CA GLU A 82 -8.85 0.65 -6.18
C GLU A 82 -8.95 -0.46 -5.15
N ALA A 83 -8.20 -1.54 -5.35
CA ALA A 83 -8.24 -2.67 -4.43
C ALA A 83 -7.71 -2.29 -3.06
N VAL A 84 -6.58 -1.59 -3.01
CA VAL A 84 -6.03 -1.20 -1.72
C VAL A 84 -6.91 -0.16 -1.03
N THR A 85 -7.54 0.72 -1.81
CA THR A 85 -8.46 1.68 -1.22
C THR A 85 -9.63 0.97 -0.55
N SER A 86 -10.19 -0.02 -1.23
CA SER A 86 -11.29 -0.78 -0.67
C SER A 86 -10.86 -1.51 0.60
N PHE A 87 -9.65 -2.08 0.59
CA PHE A 87 -9.12 -2.75 1.76
C PHE A 87 -9.01 -1.78 2.94
N ILE A 88 -8.51 -0.57 2.70
CA ILE A 88 -8.31 0.42 3.75
C ILE A 88 -9.65 0.96 4.26
N VAL A 89 -10.56 1.29 3.35
CA VAL A 89 -11.85 1.86 3.72
C VAL A 89 -12.67 0.85 4.53
N SER A 90 -12.54 -0.43 4.21
CA SER A 90 -13.27 -1.48 4.90
C SER A 90 -12.54 -2.00 6.14
N VAL A 91 -11.48 -1.35 6.56
CA VAL A 91 -10.59 -1.74 7.66
C VAL A 91 -10.16 -3.20 7.54
N GLY A 92 -9.87 -3.61 6.31
CA GLY A 92 -9.34 -4.94 6.05
C GLY A 92 -10.37 -6.01 5.78
N VAL A 93 -11.67 -5.68 5.86
CA VAL A 93 -12.69 -6.69 5.65
C VAL A 93 -12.77 -7.10 4.17
N ASP A 94 -12.63 -6.14 3.27
CA ASP A 94 -12.69 -6.42 1.85
C ASP A 94 -11.31 -6.80 1.35
N LEU A 95 -11.04 -8.08 1.37
CA LEU A 95 -9.71 -8.60 1.04
C LEU A 95 -9.83 -9.70 -0.01
N HIS A 96 -9.19 -9.49 -1.14
CA HIS A 96 -9.20 -10.46 -2.23
C HIS A 96 -7.83 -11.09 -2.45
N GLN A 97 -6.77 -10.54 -1.88
CA GLN A 97 -5.41 -11.00 -2.09
C GLN A 97 -4.96 -11.89 -0.93
N LYS A 98 -5.73 -12.94 -0.65
CA LYS A 98 -5.45 -13.78 0.50
C LYS A 98 -4.12 -14.50 0.38
N GLU A 99 -3.77 -14.93 -0.83
CA GLU A 99 -2.51 -15.63 -1.05
C GLU A 99 -1.32 -14.73 -0.76
N GLU A 100 -1.43 -13.44 -1.10
CA GLU A 100 -0.35 -12.52 -0.82
C GLU A 100 -0.10 -12.39 0.68
N LEU A 101 -1.17 -12.35 1.45
CA LEU A 101 -1.02 -12.23 2.90
C LEU A 101 -0.43 -13.50 3.48
N GLU A 102 -0.77 -14.66 2.94
CA GLU A 102 -0.17 -15.90 3.38
C GLU A 102 1.34 -15.89 3.14
N LYS A 103 1.76 -15.36 2.01
CA LYS A 103 3.18 -15.27 1.72
C LYS A 103 3.90 -14.33 2.67
N LEU A 104 3.24 -13.25 3.06
CA LEU A 104 3.82 -12.36 4.07
C LEU A 104 4.03 -13.09 5.38
N GLY A 105 3.09 -13.95 5.75
CA GLY A 105 3.24 -14.78 6.93
C GLY A 105 4.47 -15.67 6.86
N ASP A 106 4.70 -16.26 5.70
CA ASP A 106 5.87 -17.11 5.51
C ASP A 106 7.15 -16.30 5.67
N LEU A 107 7.18 -15.10 5.13
CA LEU A 107 8.35 -14.25 5.27
C LEU A 107 8.61 -13.89 6.72
N THR A 108 7.54 -13.64 7.47
CA THR A 108 7.66 -13.25 8.86
C THR A 108 8.17 -14.40 9.71
N THR A 109 7.66 -15.61 9.47
CA THR A 109 8.02 -16.77 10.31
C THR A 109 9.37 -17.36 9.98
N ARG A 110 10.00 -16.91 8.88
CA ARG A 110 11.32 -17.43 8.54
C ARG A 110 12.41 -16.91 9.45
N VAL A 111 12.14 -15.87 10.18
CA VAL A 111 13.12 -15.30 11.09
C VAL A 111 13.17 -16.15 12.34
N PRO A 112 14.34 -16.72 12.68
CA PRO A 112 14.43 -17.57 13.86
C PRO A 112 14.22 -16.82 15.15
#